data_092a6db28af35aa02fe9269c8116895e
#
_entry.id   092a6db28af35aa02fe9269c8116895e
#
_cell.length_a   1.000
_cell.length_b   1.000
_cell.length_c   1.000
_cell.angle_alpha   90.00
_cell.angle_beta   90.00
_cell.angle_gamma   90.00
#
_symmetry.space_group_name_H-M   'P 1'
#
loop_
_entity.id
_entity.type
_entity.pdbx_description
1 polymer ?
#
loop_
_entity_poly.entity_id
_entity_poly.type
_entity_poly.pdbx_seq_one_letter_code
_entity_poly.pdbx_strand_id
1 'polypeptide(L)'
;MDRVQVRELLNRVAAGVTDVDAAVKALVAEPFQDLGFARLDTHRALRTGDPEVVYAEGKTAEQTVELLAALREAHPGRPAIATRLGGEAADAVREAFADAAIDPIARAAAIGPLPGPAGTVCVITAGTSDAPVAAEAAFVTRAFGAGVTRIDDVGVAGIHRLLAVADTIDTADCLIVVAGMEGALPSVVGGLTGVPLVAVPTSVGYGTSYGGLAALLAMLNSCAPGVVVTNIDNGFGAGVFAARVARRAQTPDAPADHTARRRQRPGSMTP
;
A
#
# COMPACT_ATOMS: atom_id res chain seq x y z
N MET A 1 -16.68 3.37 -7.61
CA MET A 1 -16.27 4.04 -8.88
C MET A 1 -14.92 4.70 -8.70
N ASP A 2 -14.03 4.71 -9.71
CA ASP A 2 -12.73 5.40 -9.69
C ASP A 2 -12.69 6.57 -10.69
N ARG A 3 -11.55 7.32 -10.71
CA ARG A 3 -11.42 8.51 -11.60
C ARG A 3 -11.47 8.17 -13.08
N VAL A 4 -11.04 6.97 -13.48
CA VAL A 4 -11.07 6.53 -14.88
C VAL A 4 -12.52 6.28 -15.28
N GLN A 5 -13.26 5.54 -14.48
CA GLN A 5 -14.68 5.26 -14.68
C GLN A 5 -15.54 6.53 -14.71
N VAL A 6 -15.25 7.51 -13.84
CA VAL A 6 -15.91 8.83 -13.89
C VAL A 6 -15.62 9.55 -15.20
N ARG A 7 -14.38 9.57 -15.65
CA ARG A 7 -13.99 10.19 -16.92
C ARG A 7 -14.66 9.51 -18.11
N GLU A 8 -14.70 8.20 -18.15
CA GLU A 8 -15.39 7.43 -19.17
C GLU A 8 -16.89 7.72 -19.20
N LEU A 9 -17.53 7.79 -18.02
CA LEU A 9 -18.94 8.16 -17.91
C LEU A 9 -19.19 9.56 -18.47
N LEU A 10 -18.38 10.54 -18.11
CA LEU A 10 -18.48 11.92 -18.62
C LEU A 10 -18.24 12.00 -20.14
N ASN A 11 -17.28 11.25 -20.67
CA ASN A 11 -17.04 11.16 -22.11
C ASN A 11 -18.26 10.56 -22.86
N ARG A 12 -18.91 9.55 -22.28
CA ARG A 12 -20.13 8.96 -22.84
C ARG A 12 -21.31 9.96 -22.83
N VAL A 13 -21.41 10.78 -21.78
CA VAL A 13 -22.39 11.86 -21.71
C VAL A 13 -22.08 12.90 -22.79
N ALA A 14 -20.83 13.34 -22.92
CA ALA A 14 -20.43 14.30 -23.94
C ALA A 14 -20.68 13.80 -25.39
N ALA A 15 -20.55 12.48 -25.60
CA ALA A 15 -20.85 11.83 -26.88
C ALA A 15 -22.34 11.55 -27.11
N GLY A 16 -23.26 11.91 -26.19
CA GLY A 16 -24.70 11.64 -26.28
C GLY A 16 -25.06 10.16 -26.11
N VAL A 17 -24.15 9.30 -25.70
CA VAL A 17 -24.36 7.85 -25.50
C VAL A 17 -25.05 7.53 -24.18
N THR A 18 -24.83 8.37 -23.18
CA THR A 18 -25.41 8.24 -21.83
C THR A 18 -26.17 9.50 -21.50
N ASP A 19 -27.42 9.34 -21.06
CA ASP A 19 -28.26 10.44 -20.60
C ASP A 19 -27.69 11.08 -19.33
N VAL A 20 -27.86 12.39 -19.17
CA VAL A 20 -27.37 13.19 -18.05
C VAL A 20 -27.93 12.69 -16.73
N ASP A 21 -29.24 12.41 -16.65
CA ASP A 21 -29.88 11.95 -15.43
C ASP A 21 -29.41 10.55 -15.02
N ALA A 22 -29.13 9.67 -15.98
CA ALA A 22 -28.52 8.37 -15.74
C ALA A 22 -27.09 8.51 -15.21
N ALA A 23 -26.32 9.46 -15.73
CA ALA A 23 -24.98 9.75 -15.24
C ALA A 23 -24.99 10.33 -13.82
N VAL A 24 -25.90 11.28 -13.55
CA VAL A 24 -26.10 11.85 -12.20
C VAL A 24 -26.46 10.75 -11.20
N LYS A 25 -27.41 9.86 -11.55
CA LYS A 25 -27.79 8.72 -10.72
C LYS A 25 -26.61 7.81 -10.40
N ALA A 26 -25.74 7.55 -11.37
CA ALA A 26 -24.52 6.75 -11.15
C ALA A 26 -23.48 7.44 -10.27
N LEU A 27 -23.38 8.78 -10.31
CA LEU A 27 -22.43 9.57 -9.51
C LEU A 27 -22.93 9.83 -8.07
N VAL A 28 -24.25 9.86 -7.86
CA VAL A 28 -24.91 10.11 -6.56
C VAL A 28 -25.03 8.81 -5.75
N ALA A 29 -24.63 7.65 -6.32
CA ALA A 29 -24.60 6.40 -5.56
C ALA A 29 -23.87 6.59 -4.22
N GLU A 30 -24.42 5.97 -3.16
CA GLU A 30 -23.89 6.13 -1.81
C GLU A 30 -22.38 5.82 -1.77
N PRO A 31 -21.57 6.62 -1.02
CA PRO A 31 -20.13 6.47 -0.99
C PRO A 31 -19.67 5.22 -0.23
N PHE A 32 -20.58 4.47 0.33
CA PHE A 32 -20.34 3.20 1.02
C PHE A 32 -21.50 2.22 0.74
N GLN A 33 -21.20 0.94 0.89
CA GLN A 33 -22.18 -0.15 0.89
C GLN A 33 -22.34 -0.65 2.33
N ASP A 34 -23.57 -0.67 2.83
CA ASP A 34 -23.87 -1.23 4.15
C ASP A 34 -24.15 -2.74 4.02
N LEU A 35 -23.30 -3.56 4.65
CA LEU A 35 -23.41 -5.01 4.71
C LEU A 35 -24.01 -5.49 6.06
N GLY A 36 -24.55 -4.56 6.88
CA GLY A 36 -25.09 -4.85 8.20
C GLY A 36 -24.01 -4.94 9.28
N PHE A 37 -22.98 -5.73 9.08
CA PHE A 37 -21.84 -5.85 9.99
C PHE A 37 -20.67 -4.90 9.67
N ALA A 38 -20.63 -4.33 8.46
CA ALA A 38 -19.60 -3.41 8.02
C ALA A 38 -20.15 -2.40 7.00
N ARG A 39 -19.51 -1.23 6.92
CA ARG A 39 -19.75 -0.23 5.89
C ARG A 39 -18.53 -0.12 4.99
N LEU A 40 -18.65 -0.65 3.79
CA LEU A 40 -17.57 -0.73 2.81
C LEU A 40 -17.45 0.59 2.04
N ASP A 41 -16.28 1.23 2.05
CA ASP A 41 -16.01 2.49 1.33
C ASP A 41 -15.81 2.24 -0.18
N THR A 42 -16.88 2.34 -0.94
CA THR A 42 -16.86 2.14 -2.40
C THR A 42 -16.28 3.32 -3.18
N HIS A 43 -16.07 4.48 -2.53
CA HIS A 43 -15.55 5.71 -3.14
C HIS A 43 -14.09 6.02 -2.79
N ARG A 44 -13.40 5.16 -2.04
CA ARG A 44 -11.98 5.39 -1.68
C ARG A 44 -11.11 5.55 -2.92
N ALA A 45 -11.28 4.70 -3.94
CA ALA A 45 -10.52 4.77 -5.18
C ALA A 45 -10.67 6.12 -5.91
N LEU A 46 -11.85 6.74 -5.86
CA LEU A 46 -12.08 8.06 -6.44
C LEU A 46 -11.28 9.16 -5.71
N ARG A 47 -11.20 9.10 -4.38
CA ARG A 47 -10.48 10.09 -3.56
C ARG A 47 -8.98 9.88 -3.56
N THR A 48 -8.54 8.64 -3.36
CA THR A 48 -7.12 8.29 -3.09
C THR A 48 -6.40 7.63 -4.27
N GLY A 49 -7.13 7.16 -5.27
CA GLY A 49 -6.62 6.39 -6.41
C GLY A 49 -6.55 4.89 -6.17
N ASP A 50 -6.76 4.43 -4.93
CA ASP A 50 -6.67 3.02 -4.54
C ASP A 50 -7.94 2.58 -3.80
N PRO A 51 -8.48 1.35 -4.03
CA PRO A 51 -9.65 0.83 -3.34
C PRO A 51 -9.42 0.65 -1.84
N GLU A 52 -10.49 0.33 -1.12
CA GLU A 52 -10.40 -0.15 0.27
C GLU A 52 -9.70 -1.50 0.32
N VAL A 53 -9.12 -1.81 1.49
CA VAL A 53 -8.47 -3.11 1.78
C VAL A 53 -9.09 -3.67 3.04
N VAL A 54 -9.41 -4.95 3.01
CA VAL A 54 -10.00 -5.66 4.15
C VAL A 54 -8.92 -5.94 5.19
N TYR A 55 -9.05 -5.42 6.38
CA TYR A 55 -8.30 -5.85 7.54
C TYR A 55 -9.03 -7.05 8.14
N ALA A 56 -8.53 -8.27 7.91
CA ALA A 56 -9.25 -9.49 8.23
C ALA A 56 -9.14 -9.92 9.72
N GLU A 57 -8.17 -9.40 10.46
CA GLU A 57 -8.01 -9.74 11.88
C GLU A 57 -9.26 -9.34 12.67
N GLY A 58 -9.79 -10.28 13.44
CA GLY A 58 -11.04 -10.11 14.21
C GLY A 58 -12.34 -10.24 13.40
N LYS A 59 -12.25 -10.56 12.10
CA LYS A 59 -13.43 -10.91 11.27
C LYS A 59 -13.56 -12.42 11.12
N THR A 60 -14.81 -12.88 10.90
CA THR A 60 -15.04 -14.28 10.55
C THR A 60 -14.59 -14.56 9.11
N ALA A 61 -14.47 -15.84 8.76
CA ALA A 61 -14.16 -16.26 7.41
C ALA A 61 -15.23 -15.77 6.41
N GLU A 62 -16.51 -15.90 6.75
CA GLU A 62 -17.65 -15.47 5.94
C GLU A 62 -17.64 -13.96 5.73
N GLN A 63 -17.42 -13.18 6.79
CA GLN A 63 -17.32 -11.73 6.69
C GLN A 63 -16.18 -11.27 5.75
N THR A 64 -15.05 -12.00 5.82
CA THR A 64 -13.89 -11.70 4.96
C THR A 64 -14.20 -12.00 3.50
N VAL A 65 -14.84 -13.11 3.20
CA VAL A 65 -15.28 -13.50 1.84
C VAL A 65 -16.30 -12.50 1.30
N GLU A 66 -17.31 -12.12 2.10
CA GLU A 66 -18.35 -11.19 1.71
C GLU A 66 -17.78 -9.78 1.38
N LEU A 67 -16.86 -9.28 2.22
CA LEU A 67 -16.18 -8.01 1.99
C LEU A 67 -15.33 -8.03 0.71
N LEU A 68 -14.59 -9.10 0.46
CA LEU A 68 -13.80 -9.25 -0.76
C LEU A 68 -14.68 -9.31 -2.01
N ALA A 69 -15.82 -10.05 -1.95
CA ALA A 69 -16.78 -10.12 -3.03
C ALA A 69 -17.36 -8.74 -3.37
N ALA A 70 -17.80 -8.00 -2.34
CA ALA A 70 -18.35 -6.66 -2.50
C ALA A 70 -17.32 -5.65 -3.03
N LEU A 71 -16.06 -5.72 -2.59
CA LEU A 71 -14.97 -4.89 -3.13
C LEU A 71 -14.70 -5.18 -4.60
N ARG A 72 -14.68 -6.45 -5.00
CA ARG A 72 -14.48 -6.85 -6.40
C ARG A 72 -15.61 -6.35 -7.28
N GLU A 73 -16.86 -6.43 -6.81
CA GLU A 73 -18.02 -5.91 -7.52
C GLU A 73 -17.97 -4.38 -7.66
N ALA A 74 -17.61 -3.67 -6.58
CA ALA A 74 -17.49 -2.21 -6.59
C ALA A 74 -16.37 -1.68 -7.49
N HIS A 75 -15.29 -2.47 -7.67
CA HIS A 75 -14.09 -2.07 -8.42
C HIS A 75 -13.66 -3.13 -9.47
N PRO A 76 -14.48 -3.43 -10.48
CA PRO A 76 -14.11 -4.37 -11.54
C PRO A 76 -12.83 -3.88 -12.24
N GLY A 77 -11.85 -4.78 -12.41
CA GLY A 77 -10.55 -4.44 -12.99
C GLY A 77 -9.48 -3.98 -11.99
N ARG A 78 -9.80 -3.96 -10.69
CA ARG A 78 -8.86 -3.76 -9.59
C ARG A 78 -8.86 -4.98 -8.66
N PRO A 79 -7.74 -5.34 -8.03
CA PRO A 79 -7.75 -6.40 -7.03
C PRO A 79 -8.50 -5.95 -5.78
N ALA A 80 -9.36 -6.82 -5.24
CA ALA A 80 -9.82 -6.71 -3.87
C ALA A 80 -8.82 -7.44 -2.96
N ILE A 81 -8.35 -6.77 -1.92
CA ILE A 81 -7.22 -7.20 -1.10
C ILE A 81 -7.67 -7.39 0.34
N ALA A 82 -7.21 -8.46 0.98
CA ALA A 82 -7.29 -8.64 2.42
C ALA A 82 -5.90 -8.87 3.02
N THR A 83 -5.68 -8.32 4.23
CA THR A 83 -4.46 -8.52 5.01
C THR A 83 -4.79 -9.06 6.40
N ARG A 84 -3.80 -9.59 7.10
CA ARG A 84 -3.96 -10.20 8.43
C ARG A 84 -4.92 -11.40 8.42
N LEU A 85 -4.93 -12.17 7.35
CA LEU A 85 -5.74 -13.37 7.22
C LEU A 85 -5.33 -14.44 8.26
N GLY A 86 -6.32 -15.01 8.95
CA GLY A 86 -6.18 -16.26 9.66
C GLY A 86 -6.27 -17.45 8.71
N GLY A 87 -5.87 -18.64 9.15
CA GLY A 87 -5.89 -19.85 8.31
C GLY A 87 -7.30 -20.17 7.80
N GLU A 88 -8.31 -20.15 8.66
CA GLU A 88 -9.71 -20.39 8.30
C GLU A 88 -10.22 -19.40 7.24
N ALA A 89 -9.92 -18.11 7.40
CA ALA A 89 -10.30 -17.10 6.41
C ALA A 89 -9.54 -17.30 5.07
N ALA A 90 -8.27 -17.73 5.13
CA ALA A 90 -7.50 -18.03 3.92
C ALA A 90 -8.08 -19.24 3.15
N ASP A 91 -8.53 -20.27 3.85
CA ASP A 91 -9.15 -21.44 3.25
C ASP A 91 -10.51 -21.10 2.64
N ALA A 92 -11.34 -20.32 3.35
CA ALA A 92 -12.62 -19.86 2.83
C ALA A 92 -12.47 -18.97 1.58
N VAL A 93 -11.46 -18.08 1.57
CA VAL A 93 -11.15 -17.25 0.39
C VAL A 93 -10.70 -18.13 -0.79
N ARG A 94 -9.90 -19.16 -0.55
CA ARG A 94 -9.45 -20.11 -1.59
C ARG A 94 -10.62 -20.91 -2.19
N GLU A 95 -11.56 -21.32 -1.35
CA GLU A 95 -12.77 -22.03 -1.78
C GLU A 95 -13.72 -21.14 -2.56
N ALA A 96 -13.92 -19.90 -2.10
CA ALA A 96 -14.87 -18.96 -2.70
C ALA A 96 -14.39 -18.36 -4.03
N PHE A 97 -13.06 -18.21 -4.22
CA PHE A 97 -12.49 -17.51 -5.37
C PHE A 97 -11.37 -18.31 -6.03
N ALA A 98 -11.66 -18.88 -7.20
CA ALA A 98 -10.69 -19.67 -7.95
C ALA A 98 -9.48 -18.87 -8.45
N ASP A 99 -9.61 -17.54 -8.55
CA ASP A 99 -8.56 -16.60 -8.95
C ASP A 99 -7.82 -15.95 -7.77
N ALA A 100 -8.04 -16.45 -6.55
CA ALA A 100 -7.39 -15.90 -5.36
C ALA A 100 -5.87 -16.16 -5.35
N ALA A 101 -5.10 -15.08 -5.31
CA ALA A 101 -3.67 -15.13 -4.99
C ALA A 101 -3.52 -14.98 -3.46
N ILE A 102 -3.07 -16.05 -2.80
CA ILE A 102 -2.91 -16.09 -1.34
C ILE A 102 -1.45 -16.32 -1.00
N ASP A 103 -0.90 -15.46 -0.16
CA ASP A 103 0.43 -15.61 0.44
C ASP A 103 0.27 -15.91 1.95
N PRO A 104 0.54 -17.15 2.40
CA PRO A 104 0.37 -17.52 3.80
C PRO A 104 1.40 -16.87 4.74
N ILE A 105 2.59 -16.50 4.23
CA ILE A 105 3.62 -15.81 5.03
C ILE A 105 3.21 -14.36 5.24
N ALA A 106 2.76 -13.69 4.18
CA ALA A 106 2.20 -12.34 4.24
C ALA A 106 0.87 -12.28 5.00
N ARG A 107 0.19 -13.41 5.19
CA ARG A 107 -1.19 -13.48 5.68
C ARG A 107 -2.10 -12.55 4.87
N ALA A 108 -1.97 -12.59 3.55
CA ALA A 108 -2.66 -11.70 2.64
C ALA A 108 -3.27 -12.46 1.45
N ALA A 109 -4.35 -11.92 0.92
CA ALA A 109 -4.98 -12.40 -0.30
C ALA A 109 -5.36 -11.24 -1.22
N ALA A 110 -5.37 -11.52 -2.52
CA ALA A 110 -5.93 -10.64 -3.53
C ALA A 110 -6.79 -11.47 -4.49
N ILE A 111 -7.97 -10.97 -4.83
CA ILE A 111 -8.85 -11.56 -5.83
C ILE A 111 -9.04 -10.58 -6.99
N GLY A 112 -9.11 -11.10 -8.21
CA GLY A 112 -9.16 -10.28 -9.42
C GLY A 112 -7.78 -9.91 -9.98
N PRO A 113 -7.72 -9.15 -11.06
CA PRO A 113 -6.49 -8.89 -11.80
C PRO A 113 -5.54 -7.98 -11.01
N LEU A 114 -4.28 -8.41 -10.86
CA LEU A 114 -3.23 -7.54 -10.35
C LEU A 114 -2.83 -6.52 -11.43
N PRO A 115 -2.60 -5.25 -11.05
CA PRO A 115 -2.13 -4.24 -11.98
C PRO A 115 -0.71 -4.55 -12.46
N GLY A 116 -0.40 -4.16 -13.70
CA GLY A 116 0.98 -4.20 -14.20
C GLY A 116 1.90 -3.31 -13.35
N PRO A 117 3.18 -3.70 -13.17
CA PRO A 117 4.11 -2.95 -12.32
C PRO A 117 4.47 -1.59 -12.95
N ALA A 118 4.38 -0.54 -12.15
CA ALA A 118 4.87 0.80 -12.44
C ALA A 118 5.87 1.23 -11.37
N GLY A 119 7.14 1.31 -11.74
CA GLY A 119 8.25 1.54 -10.83
C GLY A 119 8.62 0.30 -10.00
N THR A 120 9.67 0.42 -9.21
CA THR A 120 10.27 -0.68 -8.46
C THR A 120 10.46 -0.32 -6.98
N VAL A 121 10.07 -1.23 -6.10
CA VAL A 121 10.33 -1.14 -4.66
C VAL A 121 11.26 -2.27 -4.25
N CYS A 122 12.32 -1.94 -3.51
CA CYS A 122 13.17 -2.95 -2.89
C CYS A 122 12.77 -3.13 -1.41
N VAL A 123 12.41 -4.36 -1.04
CA VAL A 123 12.06 -4.75 0.34
C VAL A 123 13.24 -5.49 0.95
N ILE A 124 13.77 -4.94 2.05
CA ILE A 124 15.01 -5.39 2.70
C ILE A 124 14.68 -5.86 4.12
N THR A 125 15.17 -7.03 4.53
CA THR A 125 15.01 -7.52 5.91
C THR A 125 16.32 -7.65 6.68
N ALA A 126 16.27 -7.38 7.98
CA ALA A 126 17.42 -7.60 8.86
C ALA A 126 17.65 -9.08 9.13
N GLY A 127 16.60 -9.83 9.41
CA GLY A 127 16.65 -11.26 9.69
C GLY A 127 15.49 -12.05 9.09
N THR A 128 15.62 -13.37 9.15
CA THR A 128 14.57 -14.29 8.66
C THR A 128 13.28 -14.22 9.48
N SER A 129 13.35 -13.80 10.74
CA SER A 129 12.17 -13.60 11.60
C SER A 129 11.32 -12.40 11.18
N ASP A 130 11.89 -11.44 10.42
CA ASP A 130 11.18 -10.28 9.87
C ASP A 130 10.37 -10.62 8.60
N ALA A 131 10.55 -11.85 8.07
CA ALA A 131 9.98 -12.28 6.80
C ALA A 131 8.45 -12.11 6.69
N PRO A 132 7.62 -12.35 7.72
CA PRO A 132 6.18 -12.15 7.61
C PRO A 132 5.78 -10.69 7.32
N VAL A 133 6.40 -9.74 8.00
CA VAL A 133 6.13 -8.31 7.79
C VAL A 133 6.63 -7.85 6.43
N ALA A 134 7.79 -8.32 6.00
CA ALA A 134 8.34 -8.05 4.68
C ALA A 134 7.51 -8.69 3.55
N ALA A 135 6.96 -9.88 3.78
CA ALA A 135 6.07 -10.54 2.84
C ALA A 135 4.75 -9.76 2.68
N GLU A 136 4.16 -9.28 3.80
CA GLU A 136 2.98 -8.40 3.75
C GLU A 136 3.29 -7.13 2.94
N ALA A 137 4.41 -6.45 3.22
CA ALA A 137 4.82 -5.27 2.48
C ALA A 137 4.99 -5.55 0.99
N ALA A 138 5.67 -6.64 0.63
CA ALA A 138 5.90 -7.04 -0.75
C ALA A 138 4.60 -7.40 -1.48
N PHE A 139 3.70 -8.14 -0.83
CA PHE A 139 2.39 -8.52 -1.38
C PHE A 139 1.55 -7.28 -1.68
N VAL A 140 1.42 -6.39 -0.69
CA VAL A 140 0.66 -5.15 -0.83
C VAL A 140 1.25 -4.26 -1.91
N THR A 141 2.57 -4.12 -1.96
CA THR A 141 3.25 -3.32 -2.98
C THR A 141 2.89 -3.79 -4.40
N ARG A 142 2.92 -5.12 -4.66
CA ARG A 142 2.51 -5.69 -5.96
C ARG A 142 1.04 -5.46 -6.24
N ALA A 143 0.19 -5.70 -5.26
CA ALA A 143 -1.26 -5.50 -5.40
C ALA A 143 -1.64 -4.03 -5.65
N PHE A 144 -0.79 -3.10 -5.20
CA PHE A 144 -0.91 -1.66 -5.48
C PHE A 144 -0.18 -1.22 -6.76
N GLY A 145 0.35 -2.15 -7.57
CA GLY A 145 0.85 -1.90 -8.91
C GLY A 145 2.28 -1.36 -8.96
N ALA A 146 3.16 -1.78 -8.07
CA ALA A 146 4.60 -1.56 -8.20
C ALA A 146 5.34 -2.89 -8.29
N GLY A 147 6.48 -2.89 -8.99
CA GLY A 147 7.43 -4.00 -9.03
C GLY A 147 8.10 -4.17 -7.67
N VAL A 148 8.48 -5.41 -7.32
CA VAL A 148 9.13 -5.71 -6.05
C VAL A 148 10.37 -6.57 -6.27
N THR A 149 11.49 -6.09 -5.72
CA THR A 149 12.71 -6.88 -5.48
C THR A 149 12.82 -7.13 -3.98
N ARG A 150 13.29 -8.32 -3.57
CA ARG A 150 13.52 -8.63 -2.15
C ARG A 150 15.00 -8.90 -1.91
N ILE A 151 15.49 -8.41 -0.77
CA ILE A 151 16.82 -8.66 -0.22
C ILE A 151 16.59 -9.10 1.23
N ASP A 152 16.79 -10.38 1.50
CA ASP A 152 16.48 -10.94 2.81
C ASP A 152 17.77 -11.23 3.61
N ASP A 153 17.67 -11.14 4.94
CA ASP A 153 18.72 -11.51 5.90
C ASP A 153 20.05 -10.74 5.76
N VAL A 154 19.98 -9.40 5.67
CA VAL A 154 21.13 -8.50 5.57
C VAL A 154 21.32 -7.62 6.80
N GLY A 155 21.02 -8.16 7.98
CA GLY A 155 21.13 -7.46 9.27
C GLY A 155 22.54 -6.92 9.56
N VAL A 156 22.59 -5.85 10.35
CA VAL A 156 23.82 -5.10 10.67
C VAL A 156 24.89 -5.92 11.38
N ALA A 157 24.53 -7.00 12.05
CA ALA A 157 25.50 -7.92 12.68
C ALA A 157 26.39 -8.63 11.65
N GLY A 158 25.96 -8.65 10.37
CA GLY A 158 26.77 -9.14 9.27
C GLY A 158 26.77 -8.13 8.13
N ILE A 159 27.26 -6.93 8.38
CA ILE A 159 27.22 -5.77 7.49
C ILE A 159 27.74 -6.05 6.07
N HIS A 160 28.68 -6.98 5.92
CA HIS A 160 29.20 -7.41 4.61
C HIS A 160 28.12 -7.98 3.70
N ARG A 161 27.03 -8.57 4.24
CA ARG A 161 25.89 -9.07 3.48
C ARG A 161 25.12 -7.92 2.81
N LEU A 162 24.91 -6.82 3.56
CA LEU A 162 24.28 -5.62 3.04
C LEU A 162 25.16 -4.95 1.97
N LEU A 163 26.46 -4.81 2.24
CA LEU A 163 27.39 -4.17 1.29
C LEU A 163 27.51 -4.94 -0.02
N ALA A 164 27.35 -6.26 0.00
CA ALA A 164 27.39 -7.10 -1.21
C ALA A 164 26.20 -6.87 -2.17
N VAL A 165 25.12 -6.23 -1.70
CA VAL A 165 23.89 -5.98 -2.49
C VAL A 165 23.61 -4.49 -2.67
N ALA A 166 24.55 -3.61 -2.32
CA ALA A 166 24.35 -2.16 -2.36
C ALA A 166 23.93 -1.65 -3.76
N ASP A 167 24.51 -2.15 -4.83
CA ASP A 167 24.18 -1.76 -6.20
C ASP A 167 22.71 -2.07 -6.55
N THR A 168 22.13 -3.12 -5.98
CA THR A 168 20.71 -3.46 -6.18
C THR A 168 19.78 -2.47 -5.49
N ILE A 169 20.18 -1.93 -4.35
CA ILE A 169 19.40 -0.97 -3.56
C ILE A 169 19.16 0.32 -4.36
N ASP A 170 20.18 0.81 -5.05
CA ASP A 170 20.12 2.06 -5.83
C ASP A 170 19.26 1.97 -7.09
N THR A 171 18.84 0.77 -7.49
CA THR A 171 17.97 0.60 -8.67
C THR A 171 16.47 0.80 -8.37
N ALA A 172 16.10 0.95 -7.11
CA ALA A 172 14.71 1.09 -6.67
C ALA A 172 14.25 2.56 -6.65
N ASP A 173 12.96 2.78 -6.88
CA ASP A 173 12.30 4.08 -6.71
C ASP A 173 11.95 4.37 -5.24
N CYS A 174 11.83 3.32 -4.42
CA CYS A 174 11.58 3.42 -2.99
C CYS A 174 12.06 2.13 -2.29
N LEU A 175 12.52 2.29 -1.04
CA LEU A 175 12.93 1.17 -0.19
C LEU A 175 11.93 0.94 0.93
N ILE A 176 11.72 -0.33 1.28
CA ILE A 176 11.09 -0.76 2.53
C ILE A 176 12.13 -1.54 3.32
N VAL A 177 12.52 -1.05 4.50
CA VAL A 177 13.53 -1.71 5.35
C VAL A 177 12.88 -2.18 6.63
N VAL A 178 12.83 -3.50 6.81
CA VAL A 178 12.13 -4.20 7.89
C VAL A 178 13.14 -4.74 8.89
N ALA A 179 13.03 -4.35 10.16
CA ALA A 179 13.97 -4.77 11.20
C ALA A 179 13.30 -4.78 12.58
N GLY A 180 13.59 -5.84 13.34
CA GLY A 180 13.29 -5.94 14.77
C GLY A 180 14.50 -5.58 15.64
N MET A 181 14.58 -6.16 16.83
CA MET A 181 15.65 -5.97 17.81
C MET A 181 15.86 -4.47 18.14
N GLU A 182 17.02 -3.93 17.80
CA GLU A 182 17.42 -2.52 18.00
C GLU A 182 17.07 -1.61 16.82
N GLY A 183 16.57 -2.14 15.70
CA GLY A 183 16.12 -1.36 14.56
C GLY A 183 17.20 -0.58 13.81
N ALA A 184 18.46 -1.03 13.82
CA ALA A 184 19.58 -0.25 13.28
C ALA A 184 19.69 -0.27 11.74
N LEU A 185 19.18 -1.31 11.08
CA LEU A 185 19.34 -1.49 9.64
C LEU A 185 18.84 -0.30 8.79
N PRO A 186 17.68 0.33 9.04
CA PRO A 186 17.23 1.47 8.26
C PRO A 186 18.18 2.66 8.29
N SER A 187 18.83 2.93 9.43
CA SER A 187 19.83 4.02 9.55
C SER A 187 21.07 3.74 8.70
N VAL A 188 21.51 2.49 8.65
CA VAL A 188 22.67 2.09 7.84
C VAL A 188 22.32 2.18 6.36
N VAL A 189 21.19 1.63 5.93
CA VAL A 189 20.73 1.70 4.54
C VAL A 189 20.54 3.16 4.11
N GLY A 190 19.89 3.99 4.95
CA GLY A 190 19.68 5.41 4.65
C GLY A 190 20.96 6.24 4.59
N GLY A 191 22.07 5.74 5.17
CA GLY A 191 23.40 6.32 5.01
C GLY A 191 24.15 5.88 3.75
N LEU A 192 23.68 4.84 3.07
CA LEU A 192 24.32 4.30 1.87
C LEU A 192 23.67 4.77 0.55
N THR A 193 22.43 5.25 0.59
CA THR A 193 21.68 5.59 -0.64
C THR A 193 20.85 6.86 -0.47
N GLY A 194 20.54 7.53 -1.58
CA GLY A 194 19.61 8.65 -1.65
C GLY A 194 18.17 8.23 -2.00
N VAL A 195 17.89 6.93 -2.16
CA VAL A 195 16.55 6.43 -2.48
C VAL A 195 15.60 6.65 -1.28
N PRO A 196 14.38 7.18 -1.49
CA PRO A 196 13.40 7.32 -0.41
C PRO A 196 13.17 6.01 0.33
N LEU A 197 13.24 6.04 1.68
CA LEU A 197 13.20 4.86 2.51
C LEU A 197 12.08 4.92 3.53
N VAL A 198 11.27 3.85 3.60
CA VAL A 198 10.32 3.63 4.68
C VAL A 198 10.78 2.47 5.57
N ALA A 199 11.02 2.77 6.83
CA ALA A 199 11.42 1.82 7.85
C ALA A 199 10.20 1.19 8.52
N VAL A 200 10.23 -0.12 8.71
CA VAL A 200 9.20 -0.88 9.38
C VAL A 200 9.80 -1.59 10.60
N PRO A 201 9.56 -1.08 11.81
CA PRO A 201 9.93 -1.80 13.01
C PRO A 201 9.09 -3.06 13.13
N THR A 202 9.69 -4.17 13.57
CA THR A 202 8.95 -5.40 13.86
C THR A 202 8.93 -5.69 15.36
N SER A 203 7.92 -6.45 15.79
CA SER A 203 7.82 -6.96 17.16
C SER A 203 8.86 -8.04 17.48
N VAL A 204 9.67 -8.44 16.50
CA VAL A 204 10.75 -9.42 16.66
C VAL A 204 11.80 -8.90 17.61
N GLY A 205 12.03 -9.67 18.68
CA GLY A 205 13.01 -9.33 19.71
C GLY A 205 12.67 -9.98 21.05
N TYR A 206 13.46 -9.66 22.05
CA TYR A 206 13.29 -10.16 23.43
C TYR A 206 13.72 -9.10 24.44
N GLY A 207 13.41 -9.33 25.73
CA GLY A 207 13.85 -8.45 26.81
C GLY A 207 13.43 -7.00 26.59
N THR A 208 14.39 -6.10 26.49
CA THR A 208 14.17 -4.65 26.34
C THR A 208 13.70 -4.21 24.96
N SER A 209 13.40 -5.13 24.02
CA SER A 209 12.76 -4.80 22.74
C SER A 209 11.32 -4.31 22.92
N TYR A 210 10.66 -4.68 24.03
CA TYR A 210 9.27 -4.32 24.36
C TYR A 210 8.31 -4.47 23.18
N GLY A 211 8.34 -5.64 22.50
CA GLY A 211 7.44 -5.91 21.37
C GLY A 211 7.64 -4.97 20.17
N GLY A 212 8.88 -4.55 19.93
CA GLY A 212 9.24 -3.68 18.81
C GLY A 212 9.33 -2.18 19.15
N LEU A 213 9.02 -1.78 20.39
CA LEU A 213 9.12 -0.37 20.79
C LEU A 213 10.55 0.17 20.69
N ALA A 214 11.56 -0.63 21.06
CA ALA A 214 12.96 -0.25 20.93
C ALA A 214 13.32 0.02 19.45
N ALA A 215 12.92 -0.86 18.53
CA ALA A 215 13.12 -0.67 17.10
C ALA A 215 12.40 0.58 16.58
N LEU A 216 11.15 0.80 16.97
CA LEU A 216 10.37 1.99 16.60
C LEU A 216 11.07 3.28 17.04
N LEU A 217 11.47 3.37 18.30
CA LEU A 217 12.12 4.57 18.85
C LEU A 217 13.48 4.82 18.20
N ALA A 218 14.26 3.77 17.94
CA ALA A 218 15.54 3.89 17.25
C ALA A 218 15.37 4.41 15.82
N MET A 219 14.40 3.87 15.07
CA MET A 219 14.09 4.31 13.70
C MET A 219 13.59 5.76 13.66
N LEU A 220 12.69 6.16 14.59
CA LEU A 220 12.19 7.54 14.70
C LEU A 220 13.31 8.53 15.07
N ASN A 221 14.35 8.07 15.74
CA ASN A 221 15.52 8.88 16.14
C ASN A 221 16.71 8.71 15.18
N SER A 222 16.50 8.15 13.99
CA SER A 222 17.55 7.98 12.99
C SER A 222 18.14 9.33 12.56
N CYS A 223 19.46 9.42 12.52
CA CYS A 223 20.17 10.59 11.98
C CYS A 223 20.32 10.54 10.45
N ALA A 224 19.99 9.41 9.80
CA ALA A 224 20.03 9.32 8.35
C ALA A 224 18.87 10.11 7.73
N PRO A 225 19.13 11.11 6.88
CA PRO A 225 18.06 11.91 6.27
C PRO A 225 17.25 11.06 5.27
N GLY A 226 15.93 11.33 5.19
CA GLY A 226 15.05 10.63 4.24
C GLY A 226 14.43 9.35 4.78
N VAL A 227 14.73 8.92 6.01
CA VAL A 227 14.07 7.79 6.67
C VAL A 227 12.71 8.23 7.21
N VAL A 228 11.64 7.62 6.71
CA VAL A 228 10.29 7.72 7.30
C VAL A 228 9.94 6.41 7.99
N VAL A 229 9.07 6.42 8.98
CA VAL A 229 8.82 5.23 9.82
C VAL A 229 7.32 4.93 9.85
N THR A 230 6.95 3.65 9.68
CA THR A 230 5.59 3.16 9.93
C THR A 230 5.44 2.67 11.37
N ASN A 231 4.24 2.21 11.72
CA ASN A 231 4.02 1.56 13.02
C ASN A 231 4.65 0.16 13.05
N ILE A 232 4.79 -0.42 14.26
CA ILE A 232 5.28 -1.79 14.48
C ILE A 232 4.45 -2.79 13.68
N ASP A 233 5.12 -3.72 12.99
CA ASP A 233 4.54 -4.77 12.15
C ASP A 233 3.61 -4.25 11.04
N ASN A 234 3.72 -3.00 10.64
CA ASN A 234 2.86 -2.40 9.62
C ASN A 234 3.47 -2.51 8.21
N GLY A 235 3.63 -3.73 7.72
CA GLY A 235 4.04 -4.00 6.34
C GLY A 235 3.04 -3.46 5.32
N PHE A 236 1.74 -3.51 5.64
CA PHE A 236 0.69 -2.95 4.80
C PHE A 236 0.89 -1.45 4.54
N GLY A 237 1.05 -0.64 5.58
CA GLY A 237 1.25 0.80 5.44
C GLY A 237 2.48 1.15 4.63
N ALA A 238 3.58 0.43 4.88
CA ALA A 238 4.82 0.59 4.13
C ALA A 238 4.65 0.23 2.64
N GLY A 239 3.97 -0.90 2.35
CA GLY A 239 3.70 -1.35 0.98
C GLY A 239 2.86 -0.33 0.19
N VAL A 240 1.80 0.21 0.80
CA VAL A 240 0.97 1.26 0.17
C VAL A 240 1.77 2.52 -0.09
N PHE A 241 2.56 2.98 0.90
CA PHE A 241 3.39 4.18 0.75
C PHE A 241 4.41 4.01 -0.38
N ALA A 242 5.20 2.94 -0.34
CA ALA A 242 6.26 2.68 -1.32
C ALA A 242 5.71 2.49 -2.74
N ALA A 243 4.60 1.76 -2.89
CA ALA A 243 3.94 1.60 -4.19
C ALA A 243 3.49 2.94 -4.78
N ARG A 244 2.98 3.85 -3.95
CA ARG A 244 2.59 5.20 -4.41
C ARG A 244 3.78 6.04 -4.82
N VAL A 245 4.93 5.95 -4.11
CA VAL A 245 6.18 6.62 -4.49
C VAL A 245 6.65 6.09 -5.83
N ALA A 246 6.79 4.76 -5.98
CA ALA A 246 7.28 4.12 -7.19
C ALA A 246 6.40 4.44 -8.42
N ARG A 247 5.08 4.34 -8.30
CA ARG A 247 4.15 4.69 -9.39
C ARG A 247 4.25 6.16 -9.81
N ARG A 248 4.49 7.08 -8.87
CA ARG A 248 4.65 8.50 -9.18
C ARG A 248 5.97 8.80 -9.87
N ALA A 249 7.05 8.09 -9.55
CA ALA A 249 8.33 8.22 -10.21
C ALA A 249 8.25 7.88 -11.71
N GLN A 250 7.33 7.00 -12.11
CA GLN A 250 7.11 6.62 -13.50
C GLN A 250 6.10 7.49 -14.25
N THR A 251 5.40 8.39 -13.56
CA THR A 251 4.45 9.29 -14.22
C THR A 251 5.24 10.48 -14.75
N PRO A 252 5.34 10.70 -16.09
CA PRO A 252 5.93 11.91 -16.63
C PRO A 252 5.21 13.13 -16.01
N ASP A 253 5.95 14.18 -15.68
CA ASP A 253 5.41 15.41 -15.16
C ASP A 253 4.21 15.85 -16.00
N ALA A 254 3.01 15.69 -15.47
CA ALA A 254 1.85 16.41 -15.99
C ALA A 254 2.19 17.90 -15.81
N PRO A 255 2.11 18.71 -16.87
CA PRO A 255 2.42 20.14 -16.75
C PRO A 255 1.62 20.68 -15.58
N ALA A 256 2.32 21.22 -14.59
CA ALA A 256 1.70 21.81 -13.41
C ALA A 256 0.80 22.93 -13.91
N ASP A 257 -0.51 22.70 -13.95
CA ASP A 257 -1.49 23.75 -14.22
C ASP A 257 -1.53 24.71 -13.02
N HIS A 258 -0.53 25.60 -12.98
CA HIS A 258 -0.45 26.68 -11.99
C HIS A 258 -1.50 27.77 -12.22
N THR A 259 -2.32 27.67 -13.26
CA THR A 259 -3.30 28.72 -13.63
C THR A 259 -4.59 28.62 -12.81
N ALA A 260 -4.90 27.46 -12.22
CA ALA A 260 -6.14 27.26 -11.47
C ALA A 260 -6.16 27.94 -10.07
N ARG A 261 -5.01 28.31 -9.48
CA ARG A 261 -4.95 28.89 -8.13
C ARG A 261 -4.98 30.41 -8.07
N ARG A 262 -4.99 31.13 -9.21
CA ARG A 262 -4.99 32.61 -9.25
C ARG A 262 -6.36 33.26 -9.39
N ARG A 263 -7.45 32.52 -9.47
CA ARG A 263 -8.79 33.11 -9.52
C ARG A 263 -9.52 32.85 -8.22
N GLN A 264 -9.48 33.80 -7.33
CA GLN A 264 -10.47 34.28 -6.35
C GLN A 264 -9.81 34.74 -5.06
N ARG A 265 -9.20 35.95 -5.12
CA ARG A 265 -9.27 36.83 -3.95
C ARG A 265 -10.31 37.89 -4.30
N PRO A 266 -11.43 38.01 -3.55
CA PRO A 266 -12.32 39.16 -3.69
C PRO A 266 -11.53 40.38 -3.29
N GLY A 267 -11.62 41.40 -4.13
CA GLY A 267 -10.98 42.72 -3.88
C GLY A 267 -11.41 43.28 -2.53
N SER A 268 -10.43 43.67 -1.72
CA SER A 268 -10.62 44.56 -0.59
C SER A 268 -11.17 45.88 -1.10
N MET A 269 -12.43 46.14 -0.79
CA MET A 269 -12.94 47.52 -0.78
C MET A 269 -12.24 48.24 0.36
N THR A 270 -11.50 49.28 0.04
CA THR A 270 -11.06 50.32 0.97
C THR A 270 -11.89 51.59 0.72
N PRO A 271 -12.18 52.39 1.75
CA PRO A 271 -13.16 53.45 1.79
C PRO A 271 -12.80 54.67 0.96
#